data_16632ae4f34390a91c0dbbe02769f284
#
_entry.id   16632ae4f34390a91c0dbbe02769f284
#
_cell.length_a   1.000
_cell.length_b   1.000
_cell.length_c   1.000
_cell.angle_alpha   90.00
_cell.angle_beta   90.00
_cell.angle_gamma   90.00
#
_symmetry.space_group_name_H-M   'P 1'
#
loop_
_entity.id
_entity.type
_entity.pdbx_description
1 polymer ?
#
loop_
_entity_poly.entity_id
_entity_poly.type
_entity_poly.pdbx_seq_one_letter_code
_entity_poly.pdbx_strand_id
1 'polypeptide(L)'
;MQLGLKASTDERQIDNRLMHHPDVFEFHLTDDDFTPAGWAHFQQMVAKVQAVVPKVVFHHPMKWHGIRCELCVNKLAFPQLYDFVMASSSQLIAYAQQVHAVALIHGGYALHPGEHDFASDWPDLATAQKVVLGRMVDFAAMAPDNVVFENSLLPIFAYGDPAFEERLLQLQLPLAYDVSHAFIYVHGDNNKLIASMRHLRPFVRHYHLVDSLGQHHDSLVLGQGAINWKRVLHAMNSNASLIYEINLADQLDCSEMLASHWYLEGLAQAEKSN
;
A
#
# COMPACT_ATOMS: atom_id res chain seq x y z
N MET A 1 2.55 17.38 -10.51
CA MET A 1 2.80 16.16 -9.68
C MET A 1 2.48 14.92 -10.51
N GLN A 2 2.92 13.73 -10.08
CA GLN A 2 2.47 12.47 -10.69
C GLN A 2 0.98 12.27 -10.44
N LEU A 3 0.23 11.80 -11.44
CA LEU A 3 -1.12 11.31 -11.28
C LEU A 3 -1.05 9.78 -11.10
N GLY A 4 -1.40 9.30 -9.92
CA GLY A 4 -1.47 7.87 -9.65
C GLY A 4 -2.91 7.43 -9.39
N LEU A 5 -3.38 6.43 -10.13
CA LEU A 5 -4.73 5.91 -10.04
C LEU A 5 -4.72 4.41 -9.74
N LYS A 6 -5.80 3.93 -9.10
CA LYS A 6 -5.98 2.55 -8.66
C LYS A 6 -7.26 1.96 -9.25
N ALA A 7 -7.21 0.70 -9.64
CA ALA A 7 -8.39 -0.09 -10.05
C ALA A 7 -8.19 -1.57 -9.75
N SER A 8 -9.28 -2.35 -9.81
CA SER A 8 -9.21 -3.82 -9.89
C SER A 8 -8.79 -4.26 -11.30
N THR A 9 -8.86 -5.56 -11.58
CA THR A 9 -8.68 -6.12 -12.91
C THR A 9 -9.91 -5.98 -13.83
N ASP A 10 -11.01 -5.32 -13.37
CA ASP A 10 -12.17 -5.00 -14.20
C ASP A 10 -11.77 -4.01 -15.32
N GLU A 11 -11.90 -4.44 -16.57
CA GLU A 11 -11.49 -3.67 -17.74
C GLU A 11 -12.16 -2.29 -17.80
N ARG A 12 -13.42 -2.16 -17.36
CA ARG A 12 -14.16 -0.88 -17.36
C ARG A 12 -13.56 0.10 -16.37
N GLN A 13 -13.13 -0.38 -15.18
CA GLN A 13 -12.42 0.44 -14.22
C GLN A 13 -11.07 0.90 -14.78
N ILE A 14 -10.33 -0.01 -15.41
CA ILE A 14 -9.05 0.29 -16.06
C ILE A 14 -9.25 1.36 -17.13
N ASP A 15 -10.21 1.18 -18.05
CA ASP A 15 -10.48 2.16 -19.11
C ASP A 15 -10.86 3.53 -18.57
N ASN A 16 -11.68 3.59 -17.50
CA ASN A 16 -11.98 4.85 -16.82
C ASN A 16 -10.72 5.57 -16.31
N ARG A 17 -9.76 4.83 -15.71
CA ARG A 17 -8.50 5.43 -15.22
C ARG A 17 -7.57 5.84 -16.36
N LEU A 18 -7.46 5.01 -17.40
CA LEU A 18 -6.56 5.27 -18.52
C LEU A 18 -6.97 6.51 -19.36
N MET A 19 -8.26 6.88 -19.38
CA MET A 19 -8.71 8.12 -20.01
C MET A 19 -8.05 9.38 -19.43
N HIS A 20 -7.53 9.32 -18.20
CA HIS A 20 -6.89 10.43 -17.51
C HIS A 20 -5.36 10.42 -17.64
N HIS A 21 -4.79 9.50 -18.42
CA HIS A 21 -3.35 9.38 -18.68
C HIS A 21 -2.50 9.36 -17.39
N PRO A 22 -2.72 8.41 -16.46
CA PRO A 22 -1.97 8.38 -15.20
C PRO A 22 -0.49 8.09 -15.43
N ASP A 23 0.37 8.66 -14.57
CA ASP A 23 1.81 8.35 -14.53
C ASP A 23 2.08 7.04 -13.78
N VAL A 24 1.19 6.68 -12.85
CA VAL A 24 1.26 5.48 -12.01
C VAL A 24 -0.09 4.79 -12.01
N PHE A 25 -0.11 3.48 -12.18
CA PHE A 25 -1.32 2.67 -12.08
C PHE A 25 -1.11 1.55 -11.07
N GLU A 26 -2.00 1.44 -10.10
CA GLU A 26 -2.00 0.34 -9.16
C GLU A 26 -3.18 -0.61 -9.39
N PHE A 27 -2.87 -1.89 -9.53
CA PHE A 27 -3.87 -2.95 -9.53
C PHE A 27 -4.16 -3.38 -8.10
N HIS A 28 -5.42 -3.31 -7.68
CA HIS A 28 -5.90 -3.93 -6.46
C HIS A 28 -6.38 -5.35 -6.77
N LEU A 29 -5.61 -6.35 -6.36
CA LEU A 29 -5.90 -7.75 -6.65
C LEU A 29 -6.79 -8.39 -5.58
N THR A 30 -7.49 -9.43 -5.99
CA THR A 30 -8.26 -10.33 -5.14
C THR A 30 -7.69 -11.74 -5.21
N ASP A 31 -8.15 -12.65 -4.37
CA ASP A 31 -7.75 -14.06 -4.44
C ASP A 31 -8.20 -14.75 -5.73
N ASP A 32 -9.29 -14.28 -6.37
CA ASP A 32 -9.74 -14.79 -7.68
C ASP A 32 -8.71 -14.52 -8.79
N ASP A 33 -7.93 -13.44 -8.70
CA ASP A 33 -6.87 -13.12 -9.67
C ASP A 33 -5.70 -14.13 -9.61
N PHE A 34 -5.62 -14.95 -8.55
CA PHE A 34 -4.62 -16.02 -8.41
C PHE A 34 -5.11 -17.40 -8.85
N THR A 35 -6.35 -17.51 -9.34
CA THR A 35 -6.78 -18.71 -10.09
C THR A 35 -6.12 -18.74 -11.49
N PRO A 36 -6.00 -19.91 -12.13
CA PRO A 36 -5.41 -19.95 -13.49
C PRO A 36 -6.06 -19.00 -14.50
N ALA A 37 -7.39 -18.87 -14.46
CA ALA A 37 -8.12 -17.96 -15.36
C ALA A 37 -7.93 -16.48 -14.96
N GLY A 38 -8.04 -16.18 -13.66
CA GLY A 38 -7.82 -14.84 -13.13
C GLY A 38 -6.39 -14.33 -13.38
N TRP A 39 -5.40 -15.20 -13.20
CA TRP A 39 -4.01 -14.85 -13.47
C TRP A 39 -3.76 -14.54 -14.96
N ALA A 40 -4.33 -15.33 -15.87
CA ALA A 40 -4.22 -15.06 -17.29
C ALA A 40 -4.91 -13.74 -17.69
N HIS A 41 -6.07 -13.43 -17.08
CA HIS A 41 -6.76 -12.16 -17.26
C HIS A 41 -5.95 -11.00 -16.70
N PHE A 42 -5.43 -11.12 -15.48
CA PHE A 42 -4.56 -10.11 -14.85
C PHE A 42 -3.37 -9.77 -15.75
N GLN A 43 -2.67 -10.80 -16.28
CA GLN A 43 -1.54 -10.58 -17.19
C GLN A 43 -1.94 -9.81 -18.47
N GLN A 44 -3.13 -10.06 -19.03
CA GLN A 44 -3.66 -9.30 -20.17
C GLN A 44 -3.91 -7.83 -19.80
N MET A 45 -4.50 -7.58 -18.64
CA MET A 45 -4.76 -6.22 -18.15
C MET A 45 -3.46 -5.47 -17.84
N VAL A 46 -2.46 -6.14 -17.29
CA VAL A 46 -1.12 -5.56 -17.10
C VAL A 46 -0.51 -5.12 -18.43
N ALA A 47 -0.55 -5.98 -19.45
CA ALA A 47 -0.04 -5.64 -20.79
C ALA A 47 -0.78 -4.42 -21.39
N LYS A 48 -2.11 -4.35 -21.22
CA LYS A 48 -2.93 -3.20 -21.66
C LYS A 48 -2.50 -1.91 -20.96
N VAL A 49 -2.33 -1.94 -19.65
CA VAL A 49 -1.94 -0.75 -18.86
C VAL A 49 -0.51 -0.33 -19.17
N GLN A 50 0.44 -1.25 -19.20
CA GLN A 50 1.85 -0.94 -19.47
C GLN A 50 2.11 -0.40 -20.87
N ALA A 51 1.20 -0.60 -21.82
CA ALA A 51 1.29 0.02 -23.14
C ALA A 51 1.22 1.55 -23.10
N VAL A 52 0.65 2.14 -22.03
CA VAL A 52 0.40 3.59 -21.94
C VAL A 52 0.80 4.21 -20.59
N VAL A 53 1.03 3.40 -19.56
CA VAL A 53 1.41 3.87 -18.20
C VAL A 53 2.83 3.44 -17.88
N PRO A 54 3.73 4.38 -17.51
CA PRO A 54 5.14 4.08 -17.31
C PRO A 54 5.47 3.34 -16.01
N LYS A 55 4.61 3.45 -14.98
CA LYS A 55 4.83 2.81 -13.67
C LYS A 55 3.60 2.03 -13.23
N VAL A 56 3.79 0.75 -12.93
CA VAL A 56 2.71 -0.15 -12.51
C VAL A 56 3.05 -0.80 -11.18
N VAL A 57 2.07 -0.83 -10.29
CA VAL A 57 2.14 -1.45 -8.96
C VAL A 57 1.07 -2.53 -8.86
N PHE A 58 1.39 -3.63 -8.21
CA PHE A 58 0.48 -4.77 -7.98
C PHE A 58 0.24 -4.90 -6.48
N HIS A 59 -0.93 -4.53 -6.01
CA HIS A 59 -1.32 -4.66 -4.62
C HIS A 59 -1.81 -6.10 -4.36
N HIS A 60 -1.11 -6.82 -3.47
CA HIS A 60 -1.44 -8.18 -3.07
C HIS A 60 -2.86 -8.28 -2.49
N PRO A 61 -3.60 -9.39 -2.68
CA PRO A 61 -4.94 -9.57 -2.12
C PRO A 61 -4.98 -9.34 -0.61
N MET A 62 -5.96 -8.54 -0.18
CA MET A 62 -6.19 -8.32 1.25
C MET A 62 -6.78 -9.54 1.96
N LYS A 63 -7.52 -10.37 1.22
CA LYS A 63 -8.23 -11.55 1.77
C LYS A 63 -8.08 -12.75 0.85
N TRP A 64 -8.13 -13.94 1.46
CA TRP A 64 -8.29 -15.23 0.81
C TRP A 64 -9.49 -15.95 1.42
N HIS A 65 -10.52 -16.24 0.61
CA HIS A 65 -11.78 -16.79 1.08
C HIS A 65 -12.38 -16.03 2.28
N GLY A 66 -12.26 -14.70 2.25
CA GLY A 66 -12.77 -13.81 3.29
C GLY A 66 -11.87 -13.64 4.51
N ILE A 67 -10.75 -14.37 4.62
CA ILE A 67 -9.79 -14.30 5.74
C ILE A 67 -8.63 -13.38 5.35
N ARG A 68 -8.15 -12.51 6.26
CA ARG A 68 -7.05 -11.57 6.01
C ARG A 68 -5.74 -12.28 5.64
N CYS A 69 -5.06 -11.79 4.62
CA CYS A 69 -3.76 -12.29 4.15
C CYS A 69 -2.60 -11.67 4.96
N GLU A 70 -2.55 -11.98 6.25
CA GLU A 70 -1.57 -11.41 7.18
C GLU A 70 -0.18 -12.07 7.04
N LEU A 71 0.88 -11.26 6.99
CA LEU A 71 2.24 -11.79 7.01
C LEU A 71 2.63 -12.45 8.34
N CYS A 72 1.91 -12.23 9.43
CA CYS A 72 2.15 -12.90 10.71
C CYS A 72 1.41 -14.25 10.85
N VAL A 73 0.62 -14.70 9.85
CA VAL A 73 -0.13 -15.96 9.91
C VAL A 73 0.73 -17.14 10.36
N ASN A 74 0.24 -17.91 11.36
CA ASN A 74 0.95 -19.07 11.88
C ASN A 74 0.65 -20.32 11.04
N LYS A 75 1.69 -20.90 10.43
CA LYS A 75 1.56 -22.10 9.56
C LYS A 75 0.91 -23.29 10.26
N LEU A 76 1.16 -23.47 11.55
CA LEU A 76 0.62 -24.62 12.30
C LEU A 76 -0.88 -24.45 12.58
N ALA A 77 -1.32 -23.20 12.81
CA ALA A 77 -2.73 -22.88 13.07
C ALA A 77 -3.55 -22.76 11.77
N PHE A 78 -2.97 -22.14 10.73
CA PHE A 78 -3.63 -21.84 9.46
C PHE A 78 -2.80 -22.26 8.24
N PRO A 79 -2.55 -23.57 8.02
CA PRO A 79 -1.62 -24.05 7.00
C PRO A 79 -1.99 -23.62 5.58
N GLN A 80 -3.26 -23.70 5.21
CA GLN A 80 -3.72 -23.35 3.86
C GLN A 80 -3.62 -21.85 3.58
N LEU A 81 -4.00 -21.00 4.55
CA LEU A 81 -3.85 -19.56 4.41
C LEU A 81 -2.38 -19.17 4.33
N TYR A 82 -1.53 -19.78 5.16
CA TYR A 82 -0.08 -19.57 5.11
C TYR A 82 0.48 -19.93 3.72
N ASP A 83 0.13 -21.09 3.20
CA ASP A 83 0.61 -21.54 1.89
C ASP A 83 0.13 -20.61 0.78
N PHE A 84 -1.13 -20.13 0.84
CA PHE A 84 -1.63 -19.13 -0.11
C PHE A 84 -0.84 -17.81 0.00
N VAL A 85 -0.71 -17.22 1.19
CA VAL A 85 -0.02 -15.92 1.39
C VAL A 85 1.42 -15.99 0.88
N MET A 86 2.16 -17.05 1.21
CA MET A 86 3.55 -17.19 0.81
C MET A 86 3.69 -17.45 -0.70
N ALA A 87 2.84 -18.31 -1.27
CA ALA A 87 2.88 -18.64 -2.69
C ALA A 87 2.45 -17.46 -3.56
N SER A 88 1.32 -16.81 -3.24
CA SER A 88 0.80 -15.68 -4.02
C SER A 88 1.71 -14.45 -3.95
N SER A 89 2.29 -14.15 -2.78
CA SER A 89 3.28 -13.09 -2.64
C SER A 89 4.51 -13.36 -3.49
N SER A 90 5.06 -14.58 -3.44
CA SER A 90 6.23 -14.96 -4.24
C SER A 90 5.94 -14.91 -5.75
N GLN A 91 4.75 -15.39 -6.17
CA GLN A 91 4.31 -15.35 -7.57
C GLN A 91 4.18 -13.90 -8.05
N LEU A 92 3.58 -13.02 -7.22
CA LEU A 92 3.39 -11.62 -7.56
C LEU A 92 4.73 -10.88 -7.71
N ILE A 93 5.67 -11.10 -6.79
CA ILE A 93 7.02 -10.52 -6.83
C ILE A 93 7.78 -10.99 -8.08
N ALA A 94 7.75 -12.29 -8.38
CA ALA A 94 8.41 -12.84 -9.57
C ALA A 94 7.83 -12.26 -10.87
N TYR A 95 6.50 -12.10 -10.93
CA TYR A 95 5.87 -11.50 -12.08
C TYR A 95 6.16 -9.99 -12.17
N ALA A 96 6.15 -9.26 -11.05
CA ALA A 96 6.54 -7.84 -11.03
C ALA A 96 7.96 -7.64 -11.55
N GLN A 97 8.91 -8.49 -11.15
CA GLN A 97 10.27 -8.47 -11.68
C GLN A 97 10.30 -8.73 -13.20
N GLN A 98 9.55 -9.73 -13.67
CA GLN A 98 9.49 -10.09 -15.09
C GLN A 98 9.02 -8.94 -15.99
N VAL A 99 8.04 -8.15 -15.50
CA VAL A 99 7.41 -7.09 -16.28
C VAL A 99 7.83 -5.69 -15.85
N HIS A 100 8.88 -5.56 -15.03
CA HIS A 100 9.41 -4.28 -14.52
C HIS A 100 8.36 -3.44 -13.75
N ALA A 101 7.46 -4.11 -13.04
CA ALA A 101 6.50 -3.52 -12.12
C ALA A 101 6.98 -3.65 -10.66
N VAL A 102 6.15 -3.23 -9.71
CA VAL A 102 6.40 -3.35 -8.27
C VAL A 102 5.27 -4.12 -7.60
N ALA A 103 5.57 -5.15 -6.83
CA ALA A 103 4.61 -5.82 -5.96
C ALA A 103 4.51 -5.05 -4.64
N LEU A 104 3.31 -4.73 -4.19
CA LEU A 104 3.03 -4.15 -2.89
C LEU A 104 2.40 -5.22 -1.99
N ILE A 105 3.01 -5.44 -0.83
CA ILE A 105 2.57 -6.44 0.15
C ILE A 105 2.35 -5.74 1.49
N HIS A 106 1.18 -5.95 2.08
CA HIS A 106 0.87 -5.42 3.41
C HIS A 106 1.64 -6.17 4.51
N GLY A 107 2.13 -5.42 5.50
CA GLY A 107 2.69 -5.99 6.71
C GLY A 107 1.63 -6.49 7.69
N GLY A 108 0.42 -5.98 7.58
CA GLY A 108 -0.75 -6.34 8.37
C GLY A 108 -1.94 -5.47 8.01
N TYR A 109 -3.12 -5.78 8.52
CA TYR A 109 -4.36 -5.07 8.23
C TYR A 109 -5.06 -4.58 9.49
N ALA A 110 -6.07 -3.71 9.36
CA ALA A 110 -6.96 -3.34 10.44
C ALA A 110 -7.78 -4.57 10.90
N LEU A 111 -7.99 -4.69 12.22
CA LEU A 111 -8.82 -5.74 12.79
C LEU A 111 -10.27 -5.23 12.93
N HIS A 112 -11.21 -5.94 12.31
CA HIS A 112 -12.63 -5.68 12.46
C HIS A 112 -13.29 -6.66 13.45
N PRO A 113 -14.45 -6.30 14.04
CA PRO A 113 -15.17 -7.20 14.94
C PRO A 113 -15.42 -8.56 14.29
N GLY A 114 -14.99 -9.64 14.96
CA GLY A 114 -15.14 -11.01 14.49
C GLY A 114 -14.03 -11.52 13.57
N GLU A 115 -13.08 -10.69 13.14
CA GLU A 115 -11.87 -11.14 12.44
C GLU A 115 -10.87 -11.71 13.46
N HIS A 116 -10.05 -12.67 13.01
CA HIS A 116 -8.99 -13.27 13.84
C HIS A 116 -7.77 -12.33 13.91
N ASP A 117 -7.25 -12.13 15.12
CA ASP A 117 -5.99 -11.43 15.35
C ASP A 117 -4.81 -12.42 15.24
N PHE A 118 -4.19 -12.49 14.07
CA PHE A 118 -3.06 -13.39 13.81
C PHE A 118 -1.80 -13.08 14.63
N ALA A 119 -1.67 -11.86 15.18
CA ALA A 119 -0.56 -11.56 16.09
C ALA A 119 -0.74 -12.29 17.43
N SER A 120 -1.96 -12.60 17.85
CA SER A 120 -2.26 -13.35 19.07
C SER A 120 -1.88 -14.84 19.01
N ASP A 121 -1.59 -15.39 17.83
CA ASP A 121 -1.09 -16.77 17.66
C ASP A 121 0.39 -16.92 18.06
N TRP A 122 1.04 -15.83 18.42
CA TRP A 122 2.44 -15.77 18.83
C TRP A 122 2.55 -15.42 20.32
N PRO A 123 3.63 -15.82 21.00
CA PRO A 123 3.81 -15.59 22.44
C PRO A 123 3.71 -14.12 22.84
N ASP A 124 4.11 -13.21 21.96
CA ASP A 124 4.04 -11.76 22.12
C ASP A 124 4.14 -11.02 20.78
N LEU A 125 3.83 -9.73 20.79
CA LEU A 125 3.90 -8.88 19.62
C LEU A 125 5.32 -8.82 19.02
N ALA A 126 6.36 -8.82 19.84
CA ALA A 126 7.74 -8.74 19.34
C ALA A 126 8.11 -9.98 18.53
N THR A 127 7.63 -11.16 18.95
CA THR A 127 7.79 -12.41 18.21
C THR A 127 7.02 -12.38 16.88
N ALA A 128 5.76 -11.92 16.90
CA ALA A 128 4.96 -11.76 15.68
C ALA A 128 5.64 -10.77 14.70
N GLN A 129 6.10 -9.62 15.18
CA GLN A 129 6.86 -8.65 14.38
C GLN A 129 8.14 -9.24 13.79
N LYS A 130 8.89 -10.04 14.56
CA LYS A 130 10.09 -10.71 14.05
C LYS A 130 9.77 -11.65 12.90
N VAL A 131 8.64 -12.36 12.97
CA VAL A 131 8.17 -13.24 11.87
C VAL A 131 7.84 -12.43 10.64
N VAL A 132 7.06 -11.35 10.79
CA VAL A 132 6.71 -10.45 9.66
C VAL A 132 7.97 -9.90 9.00
N LEU A 133 8.88 -9.32 9.78
CA LEU A 133 10.12 -8.74 9.26
C LEU A 133 11.02 -9.79 8.58
N GLY A 134 11.09 -11.02 9.14
CA GLY A 134 11.84 -12.12 8.52
C GLY A 134 11.28 -12.47 7.13
N ARG A 135 9.94 -12.59 6.99
CA ARG A 135 9.28 -12.87 5.70
C ARG A 135 9.49 -11.72 4.70
N MET A 136 9.45 -10.47 5.17
CA MET A 136 9.72 -9.31 4.31
C MET A 136 11.16 -9.29 3.81
N VAL A 137 12.14 -9.64 4.66
CA VAL A 137 13.55 -9.79 4.25
C VAL A 137 13.69 -10.87 3.19
N ASP A 138 13.03 -12.03 3.37
CA ASP A 138 13.05 -13.12 2.40
C ASP A 138 12.43 -12.66 1.05
N PHE A 139 11.29 -11.96 1.07
CA PHE A 139 10.66 -11.42 -0.14
C PHE A 139 11.51 -10.32 -0.80
N ALA A 140 12.10 -9.42 -0.02
CA ALA A 140 12.97 -8.38 -0.56
C ALA A 140 14.23 -8.97 -1.23
N ALA A 141 14.75 -10.10 -0.71
CA ALA A 141 15.87 -10.80 -1.30
C ALA A 141 15.55 -11.43 -2.67
N MET A 142 14.28 -11.74 -2.96
CA MET A 142 13.87 -12.28 -4.26
C MET A 142 14.01 -11.24 -5.39
N ALA A 143 13.56 -10.01 -5.14
CA ALA A 143 13.56 -8.93 -6.13
C ALA A 143 13.56 -7.56 -5.41
N PRO A 144 14.72 -7.06 -4.96
CA PRO A 144 14.80 -5.89 -4.06
C PRO A 144 14.26 -4.60 -4.67
N ASP A 145 14.24 -4.49 -6.01
CA ASP A 145 13.73 -3.31 -6.71
C ASP A 145 12.26 -3.45 -7.14
N ASN A 146 11.65 -4.64 -6.96
CA ASN A 146 10.33 -4.95 -7.46
C ASN A 146 9.33 -5.32 -6.36
N VAL A 147 9.63 -5.03 -5.09
CA VAL A 147 8.73 -5.21 -3.97
C VAL A 147 8.77 -4.00 -3.05
N VAL A 148 7.63 -3.68 -2.42
CA VAL A 148 7.49 -2.69 -1.34
C VAL A 148 6.54 -3.22 -0.28
N PHE A 149 6.74 -2.80 0.98
CA PHE A 149 5.93 -3.25 2.12
C PHE A 149 5.16 -2.08 2.72
N GLU A 150 3.84 -2.25 2.80
CA GLU A 150 2.94 -1.20 3.26
C GLU A 150 2.63 -1.34 4.75
N ASN A 151 2.60 -0.18 5.44
CA ASN A 151 2.26 -0.09 6.85
C ASN A 151 0.80 -0.39 7.14
N SER A 152 0.60 -1.01 8.29
CA SER A 152 -0.70 -1.32 8.89
C SER A 152 -1.17 -0.21 9.84
N LEU A 153 -2.45 -0.28 10.21
CA LEU A 153 -3.03 0.45 11.34
C LEU A 153 -2.65 -0.17 12.70
N LEU A 154 -2.20 -1.44 12.69
CA LEU A 154 -1.91 -2.21 13.90
C LEU A 154 -0.41 -2.24 14.18
N PRO A 155 0.00 -2.36 15.46
CA PRO A 155 1.41 -2.37 15.88
C PRO A 155 2.25 -3.46 15.23
N ILE A 156 1.64 -4.47 14.60
CA ILE A 156 2.36 -5.56 13.93
C ILE A 156 3.32 -5.03 12.84
N PHE A 157 2.91 -4.01 12.09
CA PHE A 157 3.74 -3.34 11.09
C PHE A 157 3.25 -1.91 10.86
N ALA A 158 3.38 -1.03 11.85
CA ALA A 158 2.91 0.35 11.77
C ALA A 158 4.08 1.34 11.73
N TYR A 159 3.88 2.48 11.05
CA TYR A 159 4.82 3.60 11.08
C TYR A 159 4.34 4.66 12.08
N GLY A 160 5.30 5.37 12.71
CA GLY A 160 5.04 6.33 13.78
C GLY A 160 5.55 5.89 15.16
N ASP A 161 6.11 4.66 15.27
CA ASP A 161 6.89 4.22 16.42
C ASP A 161 8.39 4.31 16.09
N PRO A 162 9.16 5.25 16.67
CA PRO A 162 10.56 5.44 16.34
C PRO A 162 11.44 4.19 16.58
N ALA A 163 11.12 3.39 17.62
CA ALA A 163 11.90 2.18 17.91
C ALA A 163 11.65 1.07 16.86
N PHE A 164 10.43 0.96 16.37
CA PHE A 164 10.11 0.03 15.30
C PHE A 164 10.70 0.50 13.95
N GLU A 165 10.59 1.79 13.65
CA GLU A 165 11.15 2.39 12.43
C GLU A 165 12.66 2.21 12.35
N GLU A 166 13.40 2.37 13.47
CA GLU A 166 14.85 2.11 13.51
C GLU A 166 15.19 0.67 13.07
N ARG A 167 14.36 -0.31 13.44
CA ARG A 167 14.53 -1.70 12.97
C ARG A 167 14.33 -1.83 11.48
N LEU A 168 13.36 -1.09 10.89
CA LEU A 168 13.13 -1.07 9.43
C LEU A 168 14.33 -0.48 8.69
N LEU A 169 14.90 0.61 9.21
CA LEU A 169 16.09 1.24 8.64
C LEU A 169 17.30 0.30 8.66
N GLN A 170 17.51 -0.42 9.76
CA GLN A 170 18.59 -1.41 9.88
C GLN A 170 18.44 -2.56 8.88
N LEU A 171 17.20 -2.98 8.58
CA LEU A 171 16.91 -4.03 7.60
C LEU A 171 16.91 -3.51 6.15
N GLN A 172 16.92 -2.19 5.95
CA GLN A 172 16.89 -1.54 4.62
C GLN A 172 15.72 -2.00 3.74
N LEU A 173 14.57 -2.26 4.35
CA LEU A 173 13.38 -2.73 3.64
C LEU A 173 12.84 -1.65 2.69
N PRO A 174 12.45 -2.00 1.46
CA PRO A 174 11.76 -1.09 0.56
C PRO A 174 10.32 -0.88 1.05
N LEU A 175 9.93 0.37 1.29
CA LEU A 175 8.67 0.70 1.95
C LEU A 175 7.67 1.33 1.00
N ALA A 176 6.39 0.94 1.15
CA ALA A 176 5.25 1.75 0.78
C ALA A 176 4.72 2.44 2.03
N TYR A 177 4.33 3.70 1.90
CA TYR A 177 3.86 4.51 3.03
C TYR A 177 2.42 4.96 2.78
N ASP A 178 1.47 4.31 3.45
CA ASP A 178 0.12 4.84 3.56
C ASP A 178 0.09 5.92 4.62
N VAL A 179 -0.27 7.15 4.18
CA VAL A 179 -0.24 8.34 5.04
C VAL A 179 -1.35 8.32 6.07
N SER A 180 -2.53 7.79 5.70
CA SER A 180 -3.67 7.71 6.63
C SER A 180 -3.46 6.64 7.69
N HIS A 181 -2.90 5.47 7.32
CA HIS A 181 -2.57 4.41 8.27
C HIS A 181 -1.62 4.92 9.36
N ALA A 182 -0.54 5.59 8.95
CA ALA A 182 0.39 6.19 9.90
C ALA A 182 -0.27 7.29 10.74
N PHE A 183 -1.10 8.16 10.13
CA PHE A 183 -1.81 9.22 10.84
C PHE A 183 -2.77 8.69 11.91
N ILE A 184 -3.51 7.62 11.59
CA ILE A 184 -4.40 6.92 12.53
C ILE A 184 -3.57 6.27 13.65
N TYR A 185 -2.47 5.60 13.31
CA TYR A 185 -1.59 4.96 14.31
C TYR A 185 -1.03 5.95 15.31
N VAL A 186 -0.67 7.15 14.87
CA VAL A 186 -0.21 8.23 15.78
C VAL A 186 -1.36 9.06 16.36
N HIS A 187 -2.60 8.57 16.30
CA HIS A 187 -3.79 9.19 16.88
C HIS A 187 -4.04 10.63 16.40
N GLY A 188 -3.88 10.89 15.11
CA GLY A 188 -4.14 12.19 14.49
C GLY A 188 -3.05 13.25 14.75
N ASP A 189 -1.87 12.87 15.26
CA ASP A 189 -0.77 13.80 15.52
C ASP A 189 0.05 14.06 14.26
N ASN A 190 -0.18 15.20 13.61
CA ASN A 190 0.58 15.62 12.43
C ASN A 190 2.09 15.78 12.70
N ASN A 191 2.53 16.09 13.92
CA ASN A 191 3.97 16.22 14.20
C ASN A 191 4.64 14.85 14.19
N LYS A 192 4.01 13.85 14.79
CA LYS A 192 4.49 12.47 14.78
C LYS A 192 4.46 11.89 13.37
N LEU A 193 3.37 12.10 12.61
CA LEU A 193 3.28 11.70 11.21
C LEU A 193 4.45 12.23 10.39
N ILE A 194 4.70 13.54 10.45
CA ILE A 194 5.78 14.17 9.68
C ILE A 194 7.17 13.73 10.15
N ALA A 195 7.35 13.47 11.45
CA ALA A 195 8.60 12.92 11.97
C ALA A 195 8.88 11.52 11.40
N SER A 196 7.86 10.62 11.41
CA SER A 196 7.91 9.28 10.82
C SER A 196 8.21 9.33 9.32
N MET A 197 7.46 10.15 8.56
CA MET A 197 7.69 10.30 7.11
C MET A 197 9.12 10.73 6.78
N ARG A 198 9.70 11.67 7.53
CA ARG A 198 11.08 12.13 7.34
C ARG A 198 12.10 11.06 7.71
N HIS A 199 11.84 10.33 8.77
CA HIS A 199 12.71 9.26 9.26
C HIS A 199 12.81 8.11 8.25
N LEU A 200 11.67 7.65 7.73
CA LEU A 200 11.59 6.55 6.76
C LEU A 200 11.83 6.98 5.30
N ARG A 201 11.85 8.30 5.02
CA ARG A 201 11.94 8.87 3.67
C ARG A 201 12.94 8.19 2.72
N PRO A 202 14.18 7.83 3.14
CA PRO A 202 15.17 7.23 2.23
C PRO A 202 14.76 5.87 1.67
N PHE A 203 13.88 5.15 2.36
CA PHE A 203 13.46 3.79 2.03
C PHE A 203 12.06 3.73 1.41
N VAL A 204 11.28 4.82 1.48
CA VAL A 204 9.96 4.88 0.87
C VAL A 204 10.08 5.01 -0.64
N ARG A 205 9.48 4.06 -1.36
CA ARG A 205 9.46 3.99 -2.84
C ARG A 205 8.07 4.19 -3.43
N HIS A 206 7.03 4.08 -2.61
CA HIS A 206 5.63 4.26 -3.01
C HIS A 206 4.81 4.90 -1.88
N TYR A 207 3.79 5.68 -2.24
CA TYR A 207 2.87 6.29 -1.28
C TYR A 207 1.43 6.00 -1.66
N HIS A 208 0.62 5.66 -0.65
CA HIS A 208 -0.83 5.76 -0.69
C HIS A 208 -1.25 7.09 -0.05
N LEU A 209 -1.94 7.92 -0.85
CA LEU A 209 -2.40 9.23 -0.41
C LEU A 209 -3.92 9.18 -0.25
N VAL A 210 -4.35 9.30 0.98
CA VAL A 210 -5.76 9.27 1.38
C VAL A 210 -5.90 10.07 2.68
N ASP A 211 -6.98 10.85 2.83
CA ASP A 211 -7.17 11.65 4.03
C ASP A 211 -7.93 10.88 5.11
N SER A 212 -7.78 11.33 6.35
CA SER A 212 -8.41 10.74 7.53
C SER A 212 -8.61 11.78 8.63
N LEU A 213 -9.59 11.54 9.50
CA LEU A 213 -9.78 12.29 10.74
C LEU A 213 -8.86 11.80 11.88
N GLY A 214 -8.05 10.76 11.64
CA GLY A 214 -7.02 10.26 12.57
C GLY A 214 -7.53 9.28 13.63
N GLN A 215 -8.74 8.74 13.48
CA GLN A 215 -9.32 7.78 14.43
C GLN A 215 -9.73 6.46 13.75
N HIS A 216 -10.21 6.54 12.52
CA HIS A 216 -10.73 5.42 11.75
C HIS A 216 -10.19 5.47 10.33
N HIS A 217 -10.28 4.34 9.62
CA HIS A 217 -9.92 4.25 8.21
C HIS A 217 -11.04 4.87 7.35
N ASP A 218 -11.07 6.22 7.32
CA ASP A 218 -12.16 6.99 6.70
C ASP A 218 -12.07 7.00 5.17
N SER A 219 -10.87 6.84 4.60
CA SER A 219 -10.56 6.85 3.16
C SER A 219 -11.12 8.06 2.41
N LEU A 220 -10.91 9.27 3.00
CA LEU A 220 -11.48 10.52 2.50
C LEU A 220 -10.67 11.10 1.33
N VAL A 221 -11.35 11.90 0.51
CA VAL A 221 -10.71 12.79 -0.48
C VAL A 221 -9.75 13.74 0.24
N LEU A 222 -8.60 14.02 -0.35
CA LEU A 222 -7.58 14.90 0.25
C LEU A 222 -8.15 16.29 0.53
N GLY A 223 -7.89 16.80 1.72
CA GLY A 223 -8.39 18.08 2.22
C GLY A 223 -9.74 17.98 2.95
N GLN A 224 -10.36 16.80 3.03
CA GLN A 224 -11.58 16.57 3.80
C GLN A 224 -11.33 16.01 5.20
N GLY A 225 -10.11 15.59 5.49
CA GLY A 225 -9.67 15.08 6.79
C GLY A 225 -8.88 16.10 7.60
N ALA A 226 -8.03 15.59 8.47
CA ALA A 226 -7.21 16.37 9.41
C ALA A 226 -5.69 16.30 9.12
N ILE A 227 -5.29 15.60 8.06
CA ILE A 227 -3.88 15.49 7.67
C ILE A 227 -3.39 16.83 7.11
N ASN A 228 -2.22 17.27 7.57
CA ASN A 228 -1.60 18.49 7.06
C ASN A 228 -0.83 18.22 5.76
N TRP A 229 -1.53 18.20 4.64
CA TRP A 229 -1.01 17.86 3.33
C TRP A 229 0.13 18.75 2.85
N LYS A 230 0.15 20.02 3.25
CA LYS A 230 1.28 20.91 2.96
C LYS A 230 2.58 20.37 3.56
N ARG A 231 2.54 19.95 4.84
CA ARG A 231 3.70 19.37 5.52
C ARG A 231 4.06 17.97 4.98
N VAL A 232 3.04 17.18 4.61
CA VAL A 232 3.22 15.86 3.98
C VAL A 232 4.02 16.00 2.68
N LEU A 233 3.64 16.94 1.79
CA LEU A 233 4.35 17.19 0.54
C LEU A 233 5.85 17.44 0.74
N HIS A 234 6.22 18.23 1.75
CA HIS A 234 7.63 18.50 2.08
C HIS A 234 8.37 17.30 2.69
N ALA A 235 7.63 16.38 3.33
CA ALA A 235 8.22 15.20 3.96
C ALA A 235 8.39 14.03 3.00
N MET A 236 7.64 13.98 1.90
CA MET A 236 7.67 12.90 0.92
C MET A 236 9.03 12.76 0.24
N ASN A 237 9.36 11.54 -0.18
CA ASN A 237 10.43 11.26 -1.12
C ASN A 237 9.96 11.60 -2.53
N SER A 238 10.55 12.62 -3.15
CA SER A 238 10.17 13.08 -4.51
C SER A 238 10.44 12.05 -5.61
N ASN A 239 11.24 11.03 -5.34
CA ASN A 239 11.55 9.95 -6.29
C ASN A 239 10.58 8.77 -6.19
N ALA A 240 9.78 8.71 -5.11
CA ALA A 240 8.79 7.67 -4.93
C ALA A 240 7.58 7.88 -5.85
N SER A 241 6.94 6.78 -6.26
CA SER A 241 5.64 6.82 -6.91
C SER A 241 4.52 7.05 -5.88
N LEU A 242 3.34 7.40 -6.35
CA LEU A 242 2.17 7.57 -5.48
C LEU A 242 0.89 7.18 -6.20
N ILE A 243 -0.14 6.82 -5.43
CA ILE A 243 -1.53 6.71 -5.87
C ILE A 243 -2.47 7.40 -4.87
N TYR A 244 -3.69 7.72 -5.33
CA TYR A 244 -4.78 8.19 -4.48
C TYR A 244 -5.68 7.01 -4.12
N GLU A 245 -5.70 6.60 -2.84
CA GLU A 245 -6.43 5.42 -2.36
C GLU A 245 -7.78 5.79 -1.73
N ILE A 246 -8.62 6.45 -2.51
CA ILE A 246 -9.93 6.91 -2.04
C ILE A 246 -10.95 5.76 -2.11
N ASN A 247 -11.82 5.68 -1.11
CA ASN A 247 -12.97 4.78 -1.13
C ASN A 247 -14.07 5.37 -2.03
N LEU A 248 -14.03 5.02 -3.31
CA LEU A 248 -14.91 5.58 -4.33
C LEU A 248 -16.37 5.17 -4.10
N ALA A 249 -17.28 6.12 -4.24
CA ALA A 249 -18.72 5.85 -4.23
C ALA A 249 -19.16 4.98 -5.43
N ASP A 250 -18.53 5.21 -6.60
CA ASP A 250 -18.67 4.37 -7.80
C ASP A 250 -17.30 3.95 -8.30
N GLN A 251 -17.08 2.64 -8.36
CA GLN A 251 -15.80 2.08 -8.85
C GLN A 251 -15.56 2.31 -10.35
N LEU A 252 -16.57 2.73 -11.10
CA LEU A 252 -16.45 3.13 -12.52
C LEU A 252 -16.22 4.63 -12.73
N ASP A 253 -16.09 5.41 -11.64
CA ASP A 253 -15.81 6.84 -11.66
C ASP A 253 -14.65 7.16 -10.70
N CYS A 254 -13.53 7.66 -11.22
CA CYS A 254 -12.38 8.06 -10.40
C CYS A 254 -12.33 9.58 -10.07
N SER A 255 -13.43 10.29 -10.19
CA SER A 255 -13.48 11.74 -9.96
C SER A 255 -12.98 12.16 -8.58
N GLU A 256 -13.19 11.35 -7.55
CA GLU A 256 -12.71 11.61 -6.18
C GLU A 256 -11.18 11.46 -6.08
N MET A 257 -10.56 10.53 -6.82
CA MET A 257 -9.10 10.43 -6.94
C MET A 257 -8.53 11.66 -7.67
N LEU A 258 -9.19 12.10 -8.74
CA LEU A 258 -8.79 13.30 -9.49
C LEU A 258 -8.94 14.56 -8.64
N ALA A 259 -10.02 14.69 -7.86
CA ALA A 259 -10.20 15.79 -6.92
C ALA A 259 -9.06 15.85 -5.89
N SER A 260 -8.62 14.71 -5.39
CA SER A 260 -7.46 14.59 -4.50
C SER A 260 -6.16 15.04 -5.18
N HIS A 261 -5.97 14.65 -6.44
CA HIS A 261 -4.82 15.09 -7.23
C HIS A 261 -4.78 16.61 -7.42
N TRP A 262 -5.89 17.21 -7.85
CA TRP A 262 -5.96 18.66 -8.06
C TRP A 262 -5.79 19.46 -6.78
N TYR A 263 -6.33 18.97 -5.67
CA TYR A 263 -6.10 19.57 -4.35
C TYR A 263 -4.60 19.63 -4.01
N LEU A 264 -3.89 18.52 -4.19
CA LEU A 264 -2.47 18.43 -3.88
C LEU A 264 -1.61 19.28 -4.84
N GLU A 265 -1.96 19.31 -6.13
CA GLU A 265 -1.32 20.22 -7.11
C GLU A 265 -1.50 21.69 -6.76
N GLY A 266 -2.72 22.06 -6.34
CA GLY A 266 -3.01 23.42 -5.89
C GLY A 266 -2.14 23.86 -4.72
N LEU A 267 -1.92 22.99 -3.74
CA LEU A 267 -0.98 23.24 -2.63
C LEU A 267 0.46 23.43 -3.12
N ALA A 268 0.92 22.58 -4.02
CA ALA A 268 2.29 22.64 -4.55
C ALA A 268 2.52 23.91 -5.40
N GLN A 269 1.52 24.40 -6.12
CA GLN A 269 1.60 25.62 -6.91
C GLN A 269 1.61 26.88 -6.03
N ALA A 270 0.76 26.91 -4.99
CA ALA A 270 0.70 28.03 -4.06
C ALA A 270 2.05 28.28 -3.34
N GLU A 271 2.84 27.22 -3.11
CA GLU A 271 4.18 27.34 -2.52
C GLU A 271 5.23 27.91 -3.47
N LYS A 272 5.12 27.67 -4.77
CA LYS A 272 6.06 28.21 -5.78
C LYS A 272 5.83 29.70 -6.04
N SER A 273 4.66 30.21 -5.66
CA SER A 273 4.24 31.61 -5.88
C SER A 273 4.55 32.53 -4.71
N ASN A 274 4.96 31.99 -3.56
CA ASN A 274 5.41 32.70 -2.36
C ASN A 274 6.94 32.63 -2.21
#